data_06d64e6ff026be31f090f9c62e1cfe3f
#
_entry.id   06d64e6ff026be31f090f9c62e1cfe3f
#
_cell.length_a   1.000
_cell.length_b   1.000
_cell.length_c   1.000
_cell.angle_alpha   90.00
_cell.angle_beta   90.00
_cell.angle_gamma   90.00
#
_symmetry.space_group_name_H-M   'P 1'
#
loop_
_entity.id
_entity.type
_entity.pdbx_description
1 polymer ?
#
loop_
_entity_poly.entity_id
_entity_poly.type
_entity_poly.pdbx_seq_one_letter_code
_entity_poly.pdbx_strand_id
1 'polypeptide(L)'
;MQSYVRIAGLFLTIIFLASTPLNAISAQNSIGEKTSQEFGAGMYAVFKTNMGVIICKLFDKLTPVTVNNFVGLAEGTKVFKDSRSGAELKQPYYDGTIFHRVIANFMIQGGDPTGTGRGGPGYNIKGEIRGSLKFDRPGRLAMANSGSPNTAGSQFFITHGPKSFLDGGYTIFGQVVKGQEVVNSIGRVQTRSDRPNFDIVLEKLTIERVR
;
A
#
# COMPACT_ATOMS: atom_id res chain seq x y z
N MET A 1 33.92 36.00 -55.66
CA MET A 1 32.78 36.58 -54.94
C MET A 1 31.80 35.44 -54.69
N GLN A 2 31.84 34.84 -53.48
CA GLN A 2 30.93 33.79 -53.11
C GLN A 2 30.04 34.34 -52.00
N SER A 3 28.72 34.34 -52.26
CA SER A 3 27.66 34.80 -51.32
C SER A 3 27.27 33.68 -50.37
N TYR A 4 27.48 33.87 -49.07
CA TYR A 4 26.99 32.96 -48.03
C TYR A 4 25.54 33.30 -47.69
N VAL A 5 24.63 32.37 -47.97
CA VAL A 5 23.25 32.41 -47.50
C VAL A 5 23.21 31.84 -46.09
N ARG A 6 22.84 32.65 -45.09
CA ARG A 6 22.57 32.22 -43.72
C ARG A 6 21.12 31.69 -43.62
N ILE A 7 20.97 30.40 -43.38
CA ILE A 7 19.69 29.79 -43.04
C ILE A 7 19.52 29.90 -41.53
N ALA A 8 18.57 30.73 -41.09
CA ALA A 8 18.15 30.81 -39.70
C ALA A 8 17.19 29.61 -39.40
N GLY A 9 17.68 28.64 -38.65
CA GLY A 9 16.85 27.52 -38.17
C GLY A 9 15.96 27.97 -37.01
N LEU A 10 14.66 27.95 -37.23
CA LEU A 10 13.63 28.20 -36.24
C LEU A 10 13.46 26.90 -35.43
N PHE A 11 14.00 26.86 -34.22
CA PHE A 11 13.70 25.76 -33.28
C PHE A 11 12.30 25.91 -32.67
N LEU A 12 11.36 25.12 -33.17
CA LEU A 12 10.00 25.01 -32.60
C LEU A 12 10.06 24.11 -31.38
N THR A 13 10.08 24.71 -30.19
CA THR A 13 9.99 23.95 -28.92
C THR A 13 8.56 23.46 -28.73
N ILE A 14 8.31 22.20 -29.01
CA ILE A 14 7.03 21.57 -28.73
C ILE A 14 6.97 21.26 -27.22
N ILE A 15 6.19 22.08 -26.49
CA ILE A 15 5.85 21.81 -25.09
C ILE A 15 4.77 20.71 -25.09
N PHE A 16 5.15 19.48 -24.72
CA PHE A 16 4.20 18.42 -24.43
C PHE A 16 3.54 18.75 -23.08
N LEU A 17 2.36 19.36 -23.12
CA LEU A 17 1.46 19.37 -21.96
C LEU A 17 0.90 17.95 -21.81
N ALA A 18 1.37 17.23 -20.80
CA ALA A 18 0.78 15.97 -20.40
C ALA A 18 -0.63 16.23 -19.83
N SER A 19 -1.66 16.10 -20.68
CA SER A 19 -3.05 16.13 -20.27
C SER A 19 -3.35 14.85 -19.51
N THR A 20 -3.50 14.95 -18.19
CA THR A 20 -4.13 13.86 -17.39
C THR A 20 -5.55 13.62 -17.92
N PRO A 21 -5.93 12.39 -18.28
CA PRO A 21 -7.25 12.13 -18.82
C PRO A 21 -8.32 12.47 -17.77
N LEU A 22 -9.28 13.31 -18.13
CA LEU A 22 -10.41 13.74 -17.29
C LEU A 22 -11.15 12.54 -16.64
N ASN A 23 -11.16 11.38 -17.28
CA ASN A 23 -11.77 10.14 -16.77
C ASN A 23 -11.08 9.57 -15.52
N ALA A 24 -9.78 9.81 -15.31
CA ALA A 24 -9.09 9.35 -14.11
C ALA A 24 -9.45 10.21 -12.89
N ILE A 25 -9.66 11.50 -13.08
CA ILE A 25 -10.07 12.44 -12.01
C ILE A 25 -11.50 12.17 -11.57
N SER A 26 -12.42 11.89 -12.51
CA SER A 26 -13.83 11.58 -12.19
C SER A 26 -13.98 10.24 -11.44
N ALA A 27 -13.20 9.24 -11.78
CA ALA A 27 -13.21 7.94 -11.09
C ALA A 27 -12.64 8.03 -9.66
N GLN A 28 -11.61 8.83 -9.43
CA GLN A 28 -11.07 9.07 -8.09
C GLN A 28 -12.05 9.84 -7.20
N ASN A 29 -12.70 10.88 -7.72
CA ASN A 29 -13.71 11.63 -6.99
C ASN A 29 -14.91 10.76 -6.60
N SER A 30 -15.33 9.83 -7.47
CA SER A 30 -16.45 8.93 -7.18
C SER A 30 -16.16 7.88 -6.09
N ILE A 31 -14.90 7.49 -5.90
CA ILE A 31 -14.51 6.57 -4.82
C ILE A 31 -14.46 7.34 -3.49
N GLY A 32 -13.88 8.54 -3.47
CA GLY A 32 -13.80 9.39 -2.28
C GLY A 32 -15.18 9.80 -1.75
N GLU A 33 -16.11 10.21 -2.63
CA GLU A 33 -17.48 10.55 -2.26
C GLU A 33 -18.27 9.35 -1.71
N LYS A 34 -18.12 8.17 -2.32
CA LYS A 34 -18.73 6.93 -1.81
C LYS A 34 -18.16 6.53 -0.45
N THR A 35 -16.86 6.68 -0.25
CA THR A 35 -16.20 6.38 1.02
C THR A 35 -16.67 7.30 2.14
N SER A 36 -16.91 8.61 1.85
CA SER A 36 -17.39 9.57 2.83
C SER A 36 -18.81 9.28 3.30
N GLN A 37 -19.69 8.92 2.38
CA GLN A 37 -21.10 8.59 2.69
C GLN A 37 -21.22 7.25 3.46
N GLU A 38 -20.32 6.29 3.19
CA GLU A 38 -20.42 4.92 3.73
C GLU A 38 -19.72 4.76 5.09
N PHE A 39 -18.57 5.45 5.34
CA PHE A 39 -17.71 5.16 6.52
C PHE A 39 -17.45 6.33 7.46
N GLY A 40 -17.90 7.55 7.14
CA GLY A 40 -17.71 8.76 7.94
C GLY A 40 -16.27 9.29 7.92
N ALA A 41 -16.02 10.32 8.72
CA ALA A 41 -14.74 11.01 8.77
C ALA A 41 -13.58 10.08 9.18
N GLY A 42 -12.42 10.27 8.54
CA GLY A 42 -11.23 9.48 8.81
C GLY A 42 -10.28 9.36 7.63
N MET A 43 -9.20 8.62 7.83
CA MET A 43 -8.22 8.28 6.81
C MET A 43 -8.40 6.82 6.39
N TYR A 44 -8.43 6.58 5.09
CA TYR A 44 -8.68 5.27 4.53
C TYR A 44 -7.62 4.90 3.50
N ALA A 45 -7.20 3.64 3.51
CA ALA A 45 -6.35 3.05 2.48
C ALA A 45 -7.23 2.17 1.57
N VAL A 46 -7.22 2.46 0.27
CA VAL A 46 -7.94 1.71 -0.75
C VAL A 46 -6.94 0.87 -1.52
N PHE A 47 -6.99 -0.43 -1.33
CA PHE A 47 -6.15 -1.43 -2.00
C PHE A 47 -6.92 -1.95 -3.23
N LYS A 48 -6.56 -1.51 -4.41
CA LYS A 48 -7.07 -2.08 -5.66
C LYS A 48 -6.18 -3.25 -6.06
N THR A 49 -6.73 -4.46 -6.02
CA THR A 49 -6.02 -5.68 -6.42
C THR A 49 -6.64 -6.29 -7.68
N ASN A 50 -5.91 -7.19 -8.34
CA ASN A 50 -6.47 -7.98 -9.45
C ASN A 50 -7.56 -8.99 -9.01
N MET A 51 -7.84 -9.09 -7.69
CA MET A 51 -8.92 -9.92 -7.13
C MET A 51 -10.06 -9.12 -6.51
N GLY A 52 -9.99 -7.78 -6.53
CA GLY A 52 -11.02 -6.89 -5.99
C GLY A 52 -10.44 -5.77 -5.13
N VAL A 53 -11.34 -5.00 -4.53
CA VAL A 53 -10.99 -3.81 -3.73
C VAL A 53 -11.15 -4.09 -2.26
N ILE A 54 -10.15 -3.71 -1.45
CA ILE A 54 -10.17 -3.76 0.00
C ILE A 54 -10.03 -2.33 0.51
N ILE A 55 -10.90 -1.89 1.43
CA ILE A 55 -10.83 -0.57 2.06
C ILE A 55 -10.56 -0.75 3.54
N CYS A 56 -9.50 -0.11 4.03
CA CYS A 56 -9.11 -0.13 5.44
C CYS A 56 -9.19 1.28 6.04
N LYS A 57 -9.89 1.44 7.15
CA LYS A 57 -9.75 2.63 8.00
C LYS A 57 -8.40 2.59 8.70
N LEU A 58 -7.63 3.67 8.63
CA LEU A 58 -6.33 3.80 9.29
C LEU A 58 -6.48 4.43 10.68
N PHE A 59 -5.66 3.99 11.62
CA PHE A 59 -5.69 4.45 13.02
C PHE A 59 -4.64 5.54 13.27
N ASP A 60 -4.71 6.62 12.48
CA ASP A 60 -3.75 7.73 12.45
C ASP A 60 -3.49 8.38 13.82
N LYS A 61 -4.49 8.40 14.70
CA LYS A 61 -4.36 8.95 16.07
C LYS A 61 -3.78 7.93 17.06
N LEU A 62 -3.96 6.64 16.84
CA LEU A 62 -3.49 5.58 17.75
C LEU A 62 -2.07 5.12 17.41
N THR A 63 -1.75 5.06 16.12
CA THR A 63 -0.45 4.58 15.61
C THR A 63 0.12 5.55 14.56
N PRO A 64 0.36 6.82 14.93
CA PRO A 64 0.73 7.89 13.99
C PRO A 64 2.06 7.64 13.26
N VAL A 65 3.08 7.07 13.91
CA VAL A 65 4.37 6.77 13.27
C VAL A 65 4.18 5.76 12.15
N THR A 66 3.43 4.70 12.43
CA THR A 66 3.15 3.61 11.49
C THR A 66 2.28 4.11 10.33
N VAL A 67 1.20 4.83 10.62
CA VAL A 67 0.30 5.37 9.59
C VAL A 67 1.03 6.38 8.72
N ASN A 68 1.80 7.32 9.28
CA ASN A 68 2.56 8.30 8.51
C ASN A 68 3.62 7.63 7.62
N ASN A 69 4.25 6.55 8.09
CA ASN A 69 5.19 5.77 7.28
C ASN A 69 4.47 5.10 6.11
N PHE A 70 3.39 4.38 6.40
CA PHE A 70 2.60 3.66 5.39
C PHE A 70 2.03 4.61 4.33
N VAL A 71 1.43 5.72 4.76
CA VAL A 71 0.87 6.76 3.89
C VAL A 71 1.95 7.42 3.04
N GLY A 72 3.08 7.79 3.65
CA GLY A 72 4.19 8.42 2.92
C GLY A 72 4.79 7.51 1.85
N LEU A 73 4.86 6.21 2.10
CA LEU A 73 5.25 5.21 1.11
C LEU A 73 4.17 5.03 0.02
N ALA A 74 2.89 4.95 0.41
CA ALA A 74 1.78 4.80 -0.53
C ALA A 74 1.66 5.98 -1.51
N GLU A 75 1.80 7.20 -1.00
CA GLU A 75 1.70 8.44 -1.80
C GLU A 75 3.03 8.82 -2.49
N GLY A 76 4.13 8.11 -2.22
CA GLY A 76 5.45 8.42 -2.78
C GLY A 76 6.04 9.71 -2.23
N THR A 77 5.61 10.18 -1.06
CA THR A 77 6.13 11.38 -0.41
C THR A 77 7.31 11.09 0.50
N LYS A 78 7.53 9.83 0.85
CA LYS A 78 8.64 9.37 1.69
C LYS A 78 9.73 8.71 0.85
N VAL A 79 10.99 9.09 1.10
CA VAL A 79 12.15 8.47 0.48
C VAL A 79 12.35 7.06 1.04
N PHE A 80 12.68 6.12 0.18
CA PHE A 80 13.06 4.76 0.53
C PHE A 80 14.26 4.30 -0.31
N LYS A 81 14.98 3.30 0.18
CA LYS A 81 16.04 2.63 -0.57
C LYS A 81 15.43 1.44 -1.32
N ASP A 82 15.48 1.48 -2.64
CA ASP A 82 14.99 0.37 -3.46
C ASP A 82 15.82 -0.90 -3.23
N SER A 83 15.15 -1.98 -2.84
CA SER A 83 15.79 -3.25 -2.49
C SER A 83 16.44 -3.97 -3.68
N ARG A 84 16.13 -3.56 -4.93
CA ARG A 84 16.70 -4.16 -6.15
C ARG A 84 17.91 -3.41 -6.65
N SER A 85 17.81 -2.08 -6.75
CA SER A 85 18.86 -1.22 -7.29
C SER A 85 19.78 -0.61 -6.23
N GLY A 86 19.33 -0.56 -4.96
CA GLY A 86 20.00 0.15 -3.89
C GLY A 86 19.88 1.68 -3.97
N ALA A 87 19.17 2.22 -4.98
CA ALA A 87 18.98 3.65 -5.16
C ALA A 87 17.96 4.21 -4.15
N GLU A 88 18.13 5.48 -3.78
CA GLU A 88 17.11 6.22 -3.06
C GLU A 88 16.05 6.72 -4.04
N LEU A 89 14.79 6.36 -3.79
CA LEU A 89 13.65 6.71 -4.61
C LEU A 89 12.58 7.43 -3.77
N LYS A 90 11.81 8.29 -4.45
CA LYS A 90 10.66 9.00 -3.89
C LYS A 90 9.50 8.91 -4.88
N GLN A 91 8.75 7.82 -4.78
CA GLN A 91 7.61 7.49 -5.64
C GLN A 91 6.66 6.54 -4.91
N PRO A 92 5.43 6.30 -5.40
CA PRO A 92 4.54 5.29 -4.82
C PRO A 92 5.24 3.93 -4.72
N TYR A 93 5.30 3.42 -3.48
CA TYR A 93 6.10 2.23 -3.13
C TYR A 93 5.35 0.92 -3.35
N TYR A 94 4.04 0.94 -3.10
CA TYR A 94 3.23 -0.28 -3.03
C TYR A 94 2.62 -0.70 -4.37
N ASP A 95 2.50 0.21 -5.33
CA ASP A 95 1.88 -0.05 -6.62
C ASP A 95 2.66 -1.11 -7.39
N GLY A 96 1.94 -2.13 -7.88
CA GLY A 96 2.53 -3.28 -8.59
C GLY A 96 3.20 -4.32 -7.68
N THR A 97 3.21 -4.14 -6.35
CA THR A 97 3.68 -5.17 -5.42
C THR A 97 2.68 -6.33 -5.33
N ILE A 98 3.09 -7.46 -4.77
CA ILE A 98 2.23 -8.64 -4.65
C ILE A 98 1.98 -9.03 -3.19
N PHE A 99 0.90 -9.77 -2.96
CA PHE A 99 0.72 -10.53 -1.73
C PHE A 99 1.54 -11.82 -1.85
N HIS A 100 2.78 -11.76 -1.40
CA HIS A 100 3.79 -12.81 -1.59
C HIS A 100 3.64 -13.99 -0.63
N ARG A 101 2.86 -13.83 0.47
CA ARG A 101 2.58 -14.87 1.45
C ARG A 101 1.11 -14.88 1.83
N VAL A 102 0.49 -16.01 1.65
CA VAL A 102 -0.93 -16.23 1.93
C VAL A 102 -1.08 -17.53 2.71
N ILE A 103 -1.64 -17.44 3.90
CA ILE A 103 -1.94 -18.62 4.74
C ILE A 103 -3.45 -18.66 4.97
N ALA A 104 -4.07 -19.72 4.50
CA ALA A 104 -5.51 -19.94 4.66
C ALA A 104 -5.93 -19.85 6.13
N ASN A 105 -7.08 -19.21 6.38
CA ASN A 105 -7.62 -18.99 7.73
C ASN A 105 -6.70 -18.20 8.68
N PHE A 106 -5.62 -17.61 8.18
CA PHE A 106 -4.70 -16.82 9.00
C PHE A 106 -4.59 -15.38 8.50
N MET A 107 -3.81 -15.12 7.44
CA MET A 107 -3.57 -13.77 6.94
C MET A 107 -3.10 -13.77 5.47
N ILE A 108 -3.19 -12.61 4.84
CA ILE A 108 -2.51 -12.28 3.59
C ILE A 108 -1.45 -11.22 3.86
N GLN A 109 -0.24 -11.39 3.33
CA GLN A 109 0.91 -10.51 3.59
C GLN A 109 1.49 -9.99 2.27
N GLY A 110 1.72 -8.67 2.22
CA GLY A 110 2.29 -7.93 1.09
C GLY A 110 3.23 -6.81 1.53
N GLY A 111 3.48 -5.86 0.61
CA GLY A 111 4.28 -4.66 0.90
C GLY A 111 5.80 -4.86 0.79
N ASP A 112 6.22 -5.91 0.09
CA ASP A 112 7.61 -6.14 -0.31
C ASP A 112 7.74 -5.94 -1.83
N PRO A 113 8.49 -4.95 -2.33
CA PRO A 113 8.65 -4.72 -3.77
C PRO A 113 9.34 -5.88 -4.49
N THR A 114 10.17 -6.67 -3.78
CA THR A 114 10.86 -7.83 -4.36
C THR A 114 9.95 -9.05 -4.46
N GLY A 115 8.85 -9.09 -3.70
CA GLY A 115 7.93 -10.23 -3.62
C GLY A 115 8.54 -11.50 -3.00
N THR A 116 9.67 -11.37 -2.29
CA THR A 116 10.39 -12.50 -1.66
C THR A 116 10.10 -12.66 -0.17
N GLY A 117 9.48 -11.66 0.45
CA GLY A 117 9.30 -11.54 1.91
C GLY A 117 10.53 -10.97 2.64
N ARG A 118 11.61 -10.63 1.91
CA ARG A 118 12.87 -10.13 2.48
C ARG A 118 13.13 -8.66 2.14
N GLY A 119 12.40 -8.10 1.17
CA GLY A 119 12.53 -6.69 0.79
C GLY A 119 11.84 -5.74 1.76
N GLY A 120 12.25 -4.48 1.70
CA GLY A 120 11.73 -3.41 2.56
C GLY A 120 12.22 -2.05 2.10
N PRO A 121 11.90 -0.98 2.83
CA PRO A 121 12.19 0.40 2.42
C PRO A 121 13.63 0.84 2.76
N GLY A 122 14.48 -0.07 3.27
CA GLY A 122 15.85 0.23 3.66
C GLY A 122 15.99 0.84 5.07
N TYR A 123 14.91 0.89 5.84
CA TYR A 123 14.87 1.34 7.23
C TYR A 123 13.76 0.64 8.01
N ASN A 124 13.83 0.75 9.33
CA ASN A 124 12.80 0.29 10.25
C ASN A 124 12.11 1.47 10.94
N ILE A 125 10.88 1.25 11.40
CA ILE A 125 10.12 2.19 12.20
C ILE A 125 9.92 1.65 13.62
N LYS A 126 9.75 2.56 14.58
CA LYS A 126 9.39 2.20 15.95
C LYS A 126 8.00 1.59 15.99
N GLY A 127 7.88 0.46 16.65
CA GLY A 127 6.59 -0.20 16.88
C GLY A 127 5.69 0.61 17.82
N GLU A 128 4.38 0.54 17.57
CA GLU A 128 3.35 1.24 18.34
C GLU A 128 2.31 0.25 18.85
N ILE A 129 2.71 -0.56 19.84
CA ILE A 129 1.81 -1.52 20.46
C ILE A 129 0.84 -0.77 21.37
N ARG A 130 -0.47 -0.95 21.12
CA ARG A 130 -1.56 -0.36 21.91
C ARG A 130 -2.39 -1.46 22.55
N GLY A 131 -2.52 -1.43 23.86
CA GLY A 131 -3.31 -2.43 24.61
C GLY A 131 -4.79 -2.50 24.21
N SER A 132 -5.34 -1.39 23.67
CA SER A 132 -6.71 -1.30 23.15
C SER A 132 -6.88 -1.91 21.75
N LEU A 133 -5.80 -2.15 21.01
CA LEU A 133 -5.82 -2.76 19.68
C LEU A 133 -5.46 -4.24 19.81
N LYS A 134 -6.42 -5.10 19.52
CA LYS A 134 -6.33 -6.55 19.62
C LYS A 134 -6.64 -7.21 18.28
N PHE A 135 -6.07 -8.37 18.03
CA PHE A 135 -6.45 -9.23 16.91
C PHE A 135 -7.71 -10.04 17.23
N ASP A 136 -8.77 -9.35 17.66
CA ASP A 136 -10.03 -9.88 18.17
C ASP A 136 -11.10 -10.13 17.10
N ARG A 137 -10.84 -9.71 15.85
CA ARG A 137 -11.77 -9.76 14.73
C ARG A 137 -11.06 -9.92 13.38
N PRO A 138 -11.79 -10.28 12.30
CA PRO A 138 -11.22 -10.28 10.94
C PRO A 138 -10.83 -8.88 10.49
N GLY A 139 -9.92 -8.81 9.52
CA GLY A 139 -9.55 -7.57 8.82
C GLY A 139 -8.65 -6.64 9.61
N ARG A 140 -7.96 -7.10 10.65
CA ARG A 140 -6.91 -6.29 11.29
C ARG A 140 -5.76 -6.11 10.30
N LEU A 141 -5.44 -4.84 9.99
CA LEU A 141 -4.29 -4.44 9.20
C LEU A 141 -3.14 -4.13 10.15
N ALA A 142 -2.04 -4.86 10.03
CA ALA A 142 -0.89 -4.75 10.93
C ALA A 142 0.44 -4.80 10.16
N MET A 143 1.50 -4.24 10.75
CA MET A 143 2.85 -4.32 10.19
C MET A 143 3.46 -5.69 10.46
N ALA A 144 4.00 -6.31 9.41
CA ALA A 144 4.90 -7.45 9.56
C ALA A 144 6.24 -6.98 10.15
N ASN A 145 6.91 -7.86 10.91
CA ASN A 145 8.20 -7.59 11.53
C ASN A 145 9.08 -8.86 11.61
N SER A 146 10.33 -8.69 11.99
CA SER A 146 11.33 -9.77 12.13
C SER A 146 11.56 -10.13 13.60
N GLY A 147 10.46 -10.41 14.34
CA GLY A 147 10.52 -10.85 15.74
C GLY A 147 10.48 -9.72 16.77
N SER A 148 10.42 -8.44 16.34
CA SER A 148 10.22 -7.29 17.21
C SER A 148 9.41 -6.22 16.50
N PRO A 149 8.45 -5.55 17.16
CA PRO A 149 7.69 -4.45 16.57
C PRO A 149 8.56 -3.32 16.00
N ASN A 150 9.78 -3.15 16.53
CA ASN A 150 10.73 -2.13 16.07
C ASN A 150 11.49 -2.51 14.78
N THR A 151 11.23 -3.67 14.21
CA THR A 151 11.83 -4.12 12.93
C THR A 151 10.85 -4.01 11.76
N ALA A 152 9.70 -3.40 11.95
CA ALA A 152 8.74 -3.13 10.89
C ALA A 152 9.28 -2.10 9.89
N GLY A 153 8.99 -2.27 8.61
CA GLY A 153 9.41 -1.36 7.54
C GLY A 153 8.25 -0.97 6.63
N SER A 154 8.00 -1.78 5.60
CA SER A 154 6.91 -1.58 4.65
C SER A 154 5.94 -2.76 4.58
N GLN A 155 6.37 -3.97 4.95
CA GLN A 155 5.52 -5.14 4.84
C GLN A 155 4.37 -5.09 5.85
N PHE A 156 3.19 -5.47 5.39
CA PHE A 156 1.95 -5.50 6.17
C PHE A 156 1.20 -6.81 5.95
N PHE A 157 0.27 -7.12 6.85
CA PHE A 157 -0.65 -8.24 6.67
C PHE A 157 -2.08 -7.86 7.09
N ILE A 158 -3.06 -8.58 6.52
CA ILE A 158 -4.48 -8.45 6.85
C ILE A 158 -4.98 -9.80 7.32
N THR A 159 -5.63 -9.85 8.49
CA THR A 159 -6.10 -11.10 9.11
C THR A 159 -7.45 -11.55 8.55
N HIS A 160 -7.64 -12.86 8.43
CA HIS A 160 -8.93 -13.46 8.03
C HIS A 160 -9.94 -13.52 9.17
N GLY A 161 -9.48 -13.62 10.42
CA GLY A 161 -10.29 -13.74 11.61
C GLY A 161 -9.52 -13.37 12.87
N PRO A 162 -10.11 -13.57 14.06
CA PRO A 162 -9.40 -13.35 15.32
C PRO A 162 -8.11 -14.16 15.41
N LYS A 163 -7.02 -13.53 15.93
CA LYS A 163 -5.68 -14.13 16.07
C LYS A 163 -5.00 -13.61 17.34
N SER A 164 -5.60 -13.87 18.49
CA SER A 164 -5.17 -13.33 19.80
C SER A 164 -3.71 -13.64 20.14
N PHE A 165 -3.13 -14.71 19.58
CA PHE A 165 -1.71 -15.04 19.78
C PHE A 165 -0.75 -14.02 19.16
N LEU A 166 -1.24 -13.09 18.29
CA LEU A 166 -0.45 -11.99 17.73
C LEU A 166 -0.48 -10.73 18.61
N ASP A 167 -1.33 -10.70 19.64
CA ASP A 167 -1.49 -9.53 20.50
C ASP A 167 -0.16 -9.16 21.17
N GLY A 168 0.16 -7.87 21.14
CA GLY A 168 1.41 -7.35 21.72
C GLY A 168 2.66 -7.56 20.87
N GLY A 169 2.62 -8.38 19.81
CA GLY A 169 3.76 -8.65 18.93
C GLY A 169 3.81 -7.79 17.66
N TYR A 170 2.69 -7.18 17.27
CA TYR A 170 2.57 -6.48 15.99
C TYR A 170 1.80 -5.18 16.14
N THR A 171 2.25 -4.12 15.45
CA THR A 171 1.52 -2.85 15.40
C THR A 171 0.30 -2.98 14.51
N ILE A 172 -0.90 -2.98 15.10
CA ILE A 172 -2.16 -2.85 14.38
C ILE A 172 -2.35 -1.37 14.03
N PHE A 173 -2.50 -1.03 12.75
CA PHE A 173 -2.62 0.35 12.31
C PHE A 173 -3.86 0.62 11.46
N GLY A 174 -4.72 -0.41 11.25
CA GLY A 174 -5.97 -0.24 10.53
C GLY A 174 -6.92 -1.41 10.68
N GLN A 175 -8.10 -1.24 10.07
CA GLN A 175 -9.19 -2.21 10.07
C GLN A 175 -9.86 -2.22 8.70
N VAL A 176 -10.08 -3.39 8.11
CA VAL A 176 -10.91 -3.54 6.92
C VAL A 176 -12.35 -3.10 7.25
N VAL A 177 -12.86 -2.16 6.49
CA VAL A 177 -14.24 -1.67 6.58
C VAL A 177 -15.08 -2.12 5.37
N LYS A 178 -14.42 -2.49 4.25
CA LYS A 178 -15.05 -3.07 3.05
C LYS A 178 -14.06 -4.00 2.35
N GLY A 179 -14.56 -5.07 1.73
CA GLY A 179 -13.72 -6.01 0.98
C GLY A 179 -13.13 -7.14 1.84
N GLN A 180 -13.70 -7.46 3.02
CA GLN A 180 -13.26 -8.63 3.79
C GLN A 180 -13.47 -9.94 3.00
N GLU A 181 -14.49 -9.99 2.13
CA GLU A 181 -14.72 -11.09 1.20
C GLU A 181 -13.59 -11.23 0.17
N VAL A 182 -12.97 -10.12 -0.26
CA VAL A 182 -11.78 -10.13 -1.12
C VAL A 182 -10.58 -10.70 -0.38
N VAL A 183 -10.33 -10.24 0.87
CA VAL A 183 -9.29 -10.82 1.74
C VAL A 183 -9.47 -12.33 1.89
N ASN A 184 -10.71 -12.78 2.14
CA ASN A 184 -11.04 -14.18 2.29
C ASN A 184 -10.88 -14.97 0.98
N SER A 185 -11.18 -14.36 -0.18
CA SER A 185 -10.99 -14.98 -1.49
C SER A 185 -9.52 -15.14 -1.81
N ILE A 186 -8.70 -14.12 -1.53
CA ILE A 186 -7.23 -14.21 -1.64
C ILE A 186 -6.72 -15.36 -0.74
N GLY A 187 -7.23 -15.46 0.49
CA GLY A 187 -6.81 -16.50 1.44
C GLY A 187 -7.17 -17.93 1.06
N ARG A 188 -7.99 -18.13 0.03
CA ARG A 188 -8.39 -19.46 -0.48
C ARG A 188 -7.65 -19.88 -1.74
N VAL A 189 -6.78 -19.03 -2.29
CA VAL A 189 -6.00 -19.41 -3.48
C VAL A 189 -5.05 -20.55 -3.14
N GLN A 190 -4.74 -21.36 -4.13
CA GLN A 190 -3.75 -22.41 -3.97
C GLN A 190 -2.36 -21.81 -3.78
N THR A 191 -1.63 -22.32 -2.79
CA THR A 191 -0.29 -21.89 -2.44
C THR A 191 0.68 -23.08 -2.43
N ARG A 192 1.95 -22.76 -2.67
CA ARG A 192 3.10 -23.66 -2.44
C ARG A 192 4.04 -22.98 -1.45
N SER A 193 4.24 -23.58 -0.28
CA SER A 193 5.02 -22.97 0.82
C SER A 193 4.58 -21.55 1.13
N ASP A 194 3.27 -21.35 1.34
CA ASP A 194 2.60 -20.07 1.61
C ASP A 194 2.61 -19.06 0.45
N ARG A 195 3.30 -19.32 -0.66
CA ARG A 195 3.30 -18.45 -1.83
C ARG A 195 2.14 -18.83 -2.76
N PRO A 196 1.29 -17.87 -3.18
CA PRO A 196 0.28 -18.12 -4.19
C PRO A 196 0.87 -18.66 -5.50
N ASN A 197 0.17 -19.60 -6.14
CA ASN A 197 0.61 -20.18 -7.41
C ASN A 197 0.51 -19.21 -8.60
N PHE A 198 -0.16 -18.07 -8.41
CA PHE A 198 -0.21 -16.94 -9.34
C PHE A 198 -0.09 -15.63 -8.55
N ASP A 199 0.41 -14.58 -9.19
CA ASP A 199 0.64 -13.31 -8.51
C ASP A 199 -0.69 -12.60 -8.21
N ILE A 200 -0.89 -12.32 -6.93
CA ILE A 200 -1.98 -11.47 -6.45
C ILE A 200 -1.43 -10.06 -6.34
N VAL A 201 -1.72 -9.25 -7.34
CA VAL A 201 -1.12 -7.94 -7.54
C VAL A 201 -1.92 -6.87 -6.81
N LEU A 202 -1.25 -6.05 -6.01
CA LEU A 202 -1.74 -4.76 -5.56
C LEU A 202 -1.49 -3.75 -6.68
N GLU A 203 -2.49 -3.57 -7.56
CA GLU A 203 -2.39 -2.71 -8.74
C GLU A 203 -2.19 -1.25 -8.37
N LYS A 204 -2.91 -0.81 -7.33
CA LYS A 204 -2.87 0.58 -6.85
C LYS A 204 -3.22 0.64 -5.37
N LEU A 205 -2.49 1.48 -4.62
CA LEU A 205 -2.83 1.86 -3.25
C LEU A 205 -3.06 3.36 -3.19
N THR A 206 -4.28 3.77 -2.83
CA THR A 206 -4.63 5.19 -2.65
C THR A 206 -5.01 5.49 -1.21
N ILE A 207 -4.76 6.72 -0.79
CA ILE A 207 -5.13 7.21 0.55
C ILE A 207 -6.23 8.25 0.40
N GLU A 208 -7.38 7.95 1.00
CA GLU A 208 -8.55 8.83 1.03
C GLU A 208 -8.66 9.50 2.40
N ARG A 209 -8.87 10.82 2.40
CA ARG A 209 -9.07 11.63 3.62
C ARG A 209 -10.47 12.20 3.60
N VAL A 210 -11.34 11.63 4.42
CA VAL A 210 -12.75 12.00 4.55
C VAL A 210 -12.90 12.95 5.74
N ARG A 211 -13.50 14.11 5.48
CA ARG A 211 -13.76 15.17 6.47
C ARG A 211 -15.19 15.14 6.99
#